data_a4240f6d5839a0f6773bcec06cfb0f5c
#
_entry.id   a4240f6d5839a0f6773bcec06cfb0f5c
#
_cell.length_a   1.000
_cell.length_b   1.000
_cell.length_c   1.000
_cell.angle_alpha   90.00
_cell.angle_beta   90.00
_cell.angle_gamma   90.00
#
_symmetry.space_group_name_H-M   'P 1'
#
loop_
_entity.id
_entity.type
_entity.pdbx_description
1 polymer ?
#
loop_
_entity_poly.entity_id
_entity_poly.type
_entity_poly.pdbx_seq_one_letter_code
_entity_poly.pdbx_strand_id
1 'polypeptide(L)'
;METKFVKLSKDINKSEPLLKECIELFDSVEAYDYPRFRSNINDIWGTVDFDPFNGKTIVMDNIKDWEKFYSNAIHQASNSGLSVWLNIDRYNGENSKDNTLAWSEVRGTQHMIEKSGNPLHIWTFACTIVWYFDKTMNRWIERRYHASLQGDFGIPISFKFRSKIPVIWSVLKNKLLGK
;
A
#
# COMPACT_ATOMS: atom_id res chain seq x y z
N MET A 1 7.24 -14.71 10.26
CA MET A 1 7.12 -13.31 9.83
C MET A 1 6.10 -13.10 8.71
N GLU A 2 5.73 -14.13 7.96
CA GLU A 2 4.66 -13.97 6.97
C GLU A 2 3.31 -13.69 7.64
N THR A 3 2.47 -12.90 6.98
CA THR A 3 1.14 -12.55 7.44
C THR A 3 0.10 -12.97 6.41
N LYS A 4 -1.16 -12.64 6.66
CA LYS A 4 -2.23 -12.91 5.68
C LYS A 4 -2.05 -12.10 4.39
N PHE A 5 -1.53 -10.89 4.50
CA PHE A 5 -1.45 -9.94 3.38
C PHE A 5 -0.02 -9.73 2.86
N VAL A 6 1.00 -10.20 3.57
CA VAL A 6 2.40 -10.04 3.17
C VAL A 6 3.10 -11.40 3.18
N LYS A 7 3.63 -11.79 2.04
CA LYS A 7 4.46 -12.98 1.85
C LYS A 7 5.89 -12.57 1.52
N LEU A 8 6.84 -13.41 1.88
CA LEU A 8 8.25 -13.20 1.60
C LEU A 8 8.77 -14.24 0.63
N SER A 9 9.63 -13.83 -0.31
CA SER A 9 10.45 -14.78 -1.05
C SER A 9 11.35 -15.57 -0.08
N LYS A 10 11.61 -16.81 -0.44
CA LYS A 10 12.46 -17.71 0.36
C LYS A 10 13.90 -17.20 0.49
N ASP A 11 14.34 -16.38 -0.45
CA ASP A 11 15.71 -15.86 -0.53
C ASP A 11 15.94 -14.63 0.39
N ILE A 12 14.89 -14.09 0.99
CA ILE A 12 15.01 -12.96 1.91
C ILE A 12 15.59 -13.43 3.24
N ASN A 13 16.69 -12.81 3.64
CA ASN A 13 17.28 -13.03 4.96
C ASN A 13 16.36 -12.44 6.03
N LYS A 14 15.80 -13.30 6.88
CA LYS A 14 14.84 -12.91 7.92
C LYS A 14 15.45 -12.08 9.06
N SER A 15 16.77 -11.95 9.09
CA SER A 15 17.51 -11.14 10.07
C SER A 15 17.80 -9.73 9.56
N GLU A 16 17.32 -9.36 8.37
CA GLU A 16 17.50 -8.01 7.83
C GLU A 16 16.92 -6.96 8.78
N PRO A 17 17.64 -5.85 9.00
CA PRO A 17 17.16 -4.74 9.81
C PRO A 17 15.79 -4.23 9.31
N LEU A 18 14.88 -3.95 10.23
CA LEU A 18 13.56 -3.37 9.96
C LEU A 18 12.63 -4.20 9.08
N LEU A 19 13.00 -5.44 8.72
CA LEU A 19 12.12 -6.30 7.93
C LEU A 19 10.78 -6.55 8.64
N LYS A 20 10.81 -6.72 9.96
CA LYS A 20 9.61 -6.94 10.77
C LYS A 20 8.69 -5.70 10.75
N GLU A 21 9.26 -4.53 10.92
CA GLU A 21 8.56 -3.24 10.87
C GLU A 21 7.97 -2.99 9.49
N CYS A 22 8.72 -3.31 8.46
CA CYS A 22 8.26 -3.21 7.08
C CYS A 22 7.06 -4.12 6.79
N ILE A 23 7.11 -5.39 7.24
CA ILE A 23 5.99 -6.32 7.12
C ILE A 23 4.76 -5.80 7.87
N GLU A 24 4.93 -5.31 9.10
CA GLU A 24 3.84 -4.77 9.91
C GLU A 24 3.19 -3.56 9.25
N LEU A 25 4.00 -2.66 8.68
CA LEU A 25 3.52 -1.50 7.95
C LEU A 25 2.64 -1.92 6.78
N PHE A 26 3.15 -2.77 5.89
CA PHE A 26 2.40 -3.22 4.71
C PHE A 26 1.17 -4.05 5.09
N ASP A 27 1.29 -4.95 6.07
CA ASP A 27 0.16 -5.77 6.50
C ASP A 27 -0.97 -4.91 7.06
N SER A 28 -0.64 -3.84 7.80
CA SER A 28 -1.64 -2.92 8.32
C SER A 28 -2.38 -2.14 7.21
N VAL A 29 -1.67 -1.76 6.16
CA VAL A 29 -2.25 -1.08 4.98
C VAL A 29 -3.18 -2.03 4.21
N GLU A 30 -2.71 -3.21 3.87
CA GLU A 30 -3.47 -4.16 3.06
C GLU A 30 -4.63 -4.81 3.83
N ALA A 31 -4.51 -4.88 5.17
CA ALA A 31 -5.61 -5.27 6.05
C ALA A 31 -6.69 -4.21 6.20
N TYR A 32 -6.46 -2.99 5.70
CA TYR A 32 -7.27 -1.81 5.98
C TYR A 32 -7.42 -1.53 7.48
N ASP A 33 -6.39 -1.83 8.26
CA ASP A 33 -6.35 -1.61 9.71
C ASP A 33 -5.73 -0.25 10.02
N TYR A 34 -6.53 0.79 9.91
CA TYR A 34 -6.07 2.15 10.09
C TYR A 34 -5.41 2.40 11.47
N PRO A 35 -5.95 1.94 12.62
CA PRO A 35 -5.28 2.10 13.90
C PRO A 35 -3.88 1.50 13.95
N ARG A 36 -3.69 0.30 13.39
CA ARG A 36 -2.36 -0.33 13.27
C ARG A 36 -1.44 0.49 12.39
N PHE A 37 -1.90 0.88 11.21
CA PHE A 37 -1.11 1.73 10.31
C PHE A 37 -0.71 3.02 11.02
N ARG A 38 -1.66 3.72 11.64
CA ARG A 38 -1.41 4.98 12.34
C ARG A 38 -0.37 4.85 13.47
N SER A 39 -0.27 3.70 14.11
CA SER A 39 0.76 3.42 15.11
C SER A 39 2.18 3.28 14.54
N ASN A 40 2.33 3.06 13.23
CA ASN A 40 3.62 2.90 12.55
C ASN A 40 4.15 4.21 11.94
N ILE A 41 3.40 5.29 12.03
CA ILE A 41 3.75 6.60 11.47
C ILE A 41 3.60 7.70 12.51
N ASN A 42 4.09 8.90 12.21
CA ASN A 42 3.94 10.08 13.07
C ASN A 42 3.28 11.24 12.33
N ASP A 43 3.05 12.35 13.04
CA ASP A 43 2.35 13.53 12.49
C ASP A 43 3.14 14.27 11.40
N ILE A 44 4.44 14.01 11.27
CA ILE A 44 5.29 14.55 10.20
C ILE A 44 5.53 13.57 9.06
N TRP A 45 4.70 12.53 9.02
CA TRP A 45 4.72 11.56 7.93
C TRP A 45 4.41 12.21 6.58
N GLY A 46 4.98 11.65 5.53
CA GLY A 46 4.68 12.02 4.15
C GLY A 46 5.06 10.91 3.20
N THR A 47 4.38 10.83 2.10
CA THR A 47 4.60 9.80 1.09
C THR A 47 4.62 10.36 -0.31
N VAL A 48 5.34 9.68 -1.19
CA VAL A 48 5.17 9.75 -2.63
C VAL A 48 4.77 8.37 -3.09
N ASP A 49 3.56 8.23 -3.52
CA ASP A 49 2.95 6.96 -3.90
C ASP A 49 2.40 7.07 -5.32
N PHE A 50 1.73 6.05 -5.77
CA PHE A 50 1.07 6.02 -7.08
C PHE A 50 -0.40 5.63 -6.94
N ASP A 51 -1.22 6.18 -7.80
CA ASP A 51 -2.60 5.72 -7.94
C ASP A 51 -2.60 4.43 -8.78
N PRO A 52 -2.98 3.29 -8.22
CA PRO A 52 -2.94 2.02 -8.92
C PRO A 52 -3.94 1.95 -10.08
N PHE A 53 -4.92 2.86 -10.14
CA PHE A 53 -5.93 2.87 -11.20
C PHE A 53 -5.52 3.67 -12.43
N ASN A 54 -4.65 4.65 -12.29
CA ASN A 54 -4.25 5.51 -13.41
C ASN A 54 -2.73 5.69 -13.54
N GLY A 55 -1.94 5.12 -12.62
CA GLY A 55 -0.48 5.19 -12.61
C GLY A 55 0.10 6.58 -12.33
N LYS A 56 -0.74 7.54 -11.89
CA LYS A 56 -0.26 8.89 -11.55
C LYS A 56 0.41 8.89 -10.20
N THR A 57 1.49 9.65 -10.10
CA THR A 57 2.14 9.92 -8.82
C THR A 57 1.23 10.74 -7.92
N ILE A 58 1.10 10.31 -6.68
CA ILE A 58 0.39 11.00 -5.63
C ILE A 58 1.42 11.45 -4.60
N VAL A 59 1.41 12.74 -4.27
CA VAL A 59 2.25 13.30 -3.21
C VAL A 59 1.34 13.69 -2.06
N MET A 60 1.60 13.12 -0.89
CA MET A 60 0.88 13.41 0.34
C MET A 60 1.88 13.88 1.38
N ASP A 61 1.82 15.15 1.75
CA ASP A 61 2.79 15.79 2.63
C ASP A 61 2.41 15.74 4.10
N ASN A 62 1.18 15.29 4.37
CA ASN A 62 0.67 15.20 5.73
C ASN A 62 -0.30 14.03 5.90
N ILE A 63 -0.49 13.64 7.15
CA ILE A 63 -1.33 12.49 7.51
C ILE A 63 -2.81 12.67 7.12
N LYS A 64 -3.33 13.91 7.13
CA LYS A 64 -4.75 14.18 6.80
C LYS A 64 -5.06 13.88 5.33
N ASP A 65 -4.14 14.20 4.43
CA ASP A 65 -4.29 13.88 3.01
C ASP A 65 -4.29 12.36 2.80
N TRP A 66 -3.42 11.66 3.52
CA TRP A 66 -3.39 10.21 3.49
C TRP A 66 -4.65 9.59 4.09
N GLU A 67 -5.15 10.10 5.21
CA GLU A 67 -6.41 9.65 5.82
C GLU A 67 -7.57 9.75 4.83
N LYS A 68 -7.67 10.86 4.12
CA LYS A 68 -8.69 11.06 3.09
C LYS A 68 -8.53 10.08 1.92
N PHE A 69 -7.30 9.90 1.43
CA PHE A 69 -7.01 8.95 0.37
C PHE A 69 -7.36 7.52 0.79
N TYR A 70 -6.91 7.12 1.98
CA TYR A 70 -7.12 5.78 2.53
C TYR A 70 -8.61 5.48 2.77
N SER A 71 -9.36 6.42 3.33
CA SER A 71 -10.80 6.27 3.53
C SER A 71 -11.54 6.03 2.21
N ASN A 72 -11.16 6.75 1.16
CA ASN A 72 -11.71 6.53 -0.17
C ASN A 72 -11.31 5.16 -0.74
N ALA A 73 -10.06 4.75 -0.57
CA ALA A 73 -9.57 3.45 -1.03
C ALA A 73 -10.28 2.28 -0.33
N ILE A 74 -10.46 2.36 1.00
CA ILE A 74 -11.22 1.36 1.78
C ILE A 74 -12.67 1.28 1.27
N HIS A 75 -13.31 2.42 1.10
CA HIS A 75 -14.70 2.45 0.66
C HIS A 75 -14.86 1.81 -0.73
N GLN A 76 -13.94 2.10 -1.64
CA GLN A 76 -13.93 1.48 -2.96
C GLN A 76 -13.64 -0.03 -2.89
N ALA A 77 -12.65 -0.45 -2.11
CA ALA A 77 -12.30 -1.86 -1.95
C ALA A 77 -13.43 -2.66 -1.30
N SER A 78 -14.04 -2.14 -0.24
CA SER A 78 -15.18 -2.77 0.44
C SER A 78 -16.37 -2.97 -0.50
N ASN A 79 -16.68 -1.96 -1.29
CA ASN A 79 -17.80 -2.01 -2.24
C ASN A 79 -17.52 -2.92 -3.45
N SER A 80 -16.28 -3.06 -3.84
CA SER A 80 -15.88 -3.90 -4.98
C SER A 80 -15.63 -5.37 -4.61
N GLY A 81 -15.51 -5.68 -3.31
CA GLY A 81 -15.15 -7.01 -2.84
C GLY A 81 -13.72 -7.42 -3.22
N LEU A 82 -12.84 -6.44 -3.42
CA LEU A 82 -11.44 -6.68 -3.74
C LEU A 82 -10.61 -6.95 -2.49
N SER A 83 -9.62 -7.78 -2.64
CA SER A 83 -8.59 -8.02 -1.64
C SER A 83 -7.22 -7.82 -2.28
N VAL A 84 -6.30 -7.27 -1.52
CA VAL A 84 -4.92 -7.02 -1.98
C VAL A 84 -3.96 -7.73 -1.03
N TRP A 85 -2.87 -8.26 -1.57
CA TRP A 85 -1.76 -8.78 -0.79
C TRP A 85 -0.44 -8.55 -1.53
N LEU A 86 0.65 -8.56 -0.79
CA LEU A 86 1.99 -8.28 -1.29
C LEU A 86 2.86 -9.53 -1.24
N ASN A 87 3.71 -9.70 -2.25
CA ASN A 87 4.85 -10.59 -2.21
C ASN A 87 6.12 -9.75 -2.27
N ILE A 88 6.93 -9.78 -1.23
CA ILE A 88 8.23 -9.11 -1.20
C ILE A 88 9.26 -10.06 -1.78
N ASP A 89 9.83 -9.69 -2.92
CA ASP A 89 10.81 -10.49 -3.65
C ASP A 89 12.25 -10.16 -3.26
N ARG A 90 12.50 -8.88 -2.94
CA ARG A 90 13.79 -8.38 -2.48
C ARG A 90 13.60 -7.37 -1.38
N TYR A 91 14.46 -7.45 -0.38
CA TYR A 91 14.50 -6.53 0.73
C TYR A 91 15.95 -6.23 1.10
N ASN A 92 16.23 -4.99 1.41
CA ASN A 92 17.49 -4.53 1.99
C ASN A 92 17.17 -3.46 3.04
N GLY A 93 17.72 -3.60 4.24
CA GLY A 93 17.53 -2.65 5.33
C GLY A 93 18.89 -2.21 5.88
N GLU A 94 19.05 -0.93 6.15
CA GLU A 94 20.29 -0.37 6.68
C GLU A 94 20.02 0.71 7.73
N ASN A 95 20.77 0.66 8.82
CA ASN A 95 20.69 1.62 9.91
C ASN A 95 21.82 2.66 9.79
N SER A 96 21.53 3.90 10.16
CA SER A 96 22.58 4.90 10.38
C SER A 96 23.53 4.47 11.53
N LYS A 97 24.74 5.00 11.52
CA LYS A 97 25.77 4.65 12.53
C LYS A 97 25.33 4.92 13.98
N ASP A 98 24.48 5.91 14.17
CA ASP A 98 23.93 6.30 15.47
C ASP A 98 22.59 5.66 15.81
N ASN A 99 22.10 4.78 14.93
CA ASN A 99 20.80 4.10 15.06
C ASN A 99 19.61 5.07 15.29
N THR A 100 19.67 6.28 14.76
CA THR A 100 18.55 7.24 14.84
C THR A 100 17.70 7.25 13.58
N LEU A 101 18.32 6.92 12.45
CA LEU A 101 17.69 6.80 11.15
C LEU A 101 18.00 5.44 10.53
N ALA A 102 17.12 5.03 9.66
CA ALA A 102 17.31 3.83 8.85
C ALA A 102 16.55 3.96 7.53
N TRP A 103 16.86 3.10 6.58
CA TRP A 103 16.08 2.99 5.37
C TRP A 103 15.91 1.53 4.96
N SER A 104 14.84 1.28 4.23
CA SER A 104 14.56 -0.02 3.63
C SER A 104 14.29 0.17 2.15
N GLU A 105 14.86 -0.69 1.34
CA GLU A 105 14.52 -0.84 -0.07
C GLU A 105 13.73 -2.13 -0.26
N VAL A 106 12.57 -2.02 -0.85
CA VAL A 106 11.65 -3.14 -1.04
C VAL A 106 11.28 -3.26 -2.50
N ARG A 107 11.33 -4.46 -3.03
CA ARG A 107 10.78 -4.78 -4.36
C ARG A 107 9.89 -6.01 -4.25
N GLY A 108 8.84 -6.00 -5.04
CA GLY A 108 7.91 -7.10 -5.02
C GLY A 108 6.76 -6.96 -5.99
N THR A 109 5.77 -7.76 -5.76
CA THR A 109 4.52 -7.75 -6.53
C THR A 109 3.34 -7.53 -5.60
N GLN A 110 2.43 -6.67 -6.03
CA GLN A 110 1.15 -6.47 -5.39
C GLN A 110 0.09 -7.20 -6.20
N HIS A 111 -0.68 -8.02 -5.53
CA HIS A 111 -1.71 -8.85 -6.14
C HIS A 111 -3.08 -8.35 -5.73
N MET A 112 -3.90 -8.04 -6.71
CA MET A 112 -5.30 -7.74 -6.50
C MET A 112 -6.15 -8.93 -6.90
N ILE A 113 -7.02 -9.37 -6.03
CA ILE A 113 -7.90 -10.53 -6.24
C ILE A 113 -9.37 -10.17 -6.01
N GLU A 114 -10.25 -10.80 -6.77
CA GLU A 114 -11.69 -10.73 -6.53
C GLU A 114 -12.08 -11.53 -5.28
N LYS A 115 -13.26 -11.26 -4.73
CA LYS A 115 -13.86 -12.04 -3.63
C LYS A 115 -14.00 -13.53 -3.98
N SER A 116 -14.13 -13.85 -5.25
CA SER A 116 -14.14 -15.22 -5.78
C SER A 116 -12.77 -15.93 -5.69
N GLY A 117 -11.69 -15.20 -5.39
CA GLY A 117 -10.32 -15.71 -5.38
C GLY A 117 -9.60 -15.59 -6.72
N ASN A 118 -10.25 -15.12 -7.79
CA ASN A 118 -9.62 -14.95 -9.08
C ASN A 118 -8.66 -13.76 -9.08
N PRO A 119 -7.43 -13.91 -9.60
CA PRO A 119 -6.51 -12.80 -9.75
C PRO A 119 -7.05 -11.82 -10.79
N LEU A 120 -7.10 -10.54 -10.43
CA LEU A 120 -7.49 -9.47 -11.33
C LEU A 120 -6.28 -8.79 -11.94
N HIS A 121 -5.29 -8.53 -11.14
CA HIS A 121 -4.10 -7.82 -11.58
C HIS A 121 -2.91 -8.07 -10.65
N ILE A 122 -1.71 -7.98 -11.23
CA ILE A 122 -0.45 -8.06 -10.52
C ILE A 122 0.39 -6.88 -10.96
N TRP A 123 0.84 -6.06 -10.00
CA TRP A 123 1.80 -4.98 -10.23
C TRP A 123 3.16 -5.32 -9.65
N THR A 124 4.20 -4.94 -10.35
CA THR A 124 5.54 -4.91 -9.78
C THR A 124 5.75 -3.54 -9.14
N PHE A 125 6.22 -3.50 -7.91
CA PHE A 125 6.51 -2.26 -7.21
C PHE A 125 7.95 -2.24 -6.69
N ALA A 126 8.46 -1.03 -6.52
CA ALA A 126 9.65 -0.75 -5.75
C ALA A 126 9.37 0.43 -4.83
N CYS A 127 9.81 0.34 -3.59
CA CYS A 127 9.69 1.45 -2.68
C CYS A 127 10.92 1.61 -1.80
N THR A 128 11.13 2.84 -1.35
CA THR A 128 12.09 3.18 -0.31
C THR A 128 11.35 3.76 0.87
N ILE A 129 11.64 3.26 2.05
CA ILE A 129 11.04 3.69 3.31
C ILE A 129 12.17 4.28 4.17
N VAL A 130 11.96 5.48 4.66
CA VAL A 130 12.84 6.10 5.66
C VAL A 130 12.20 5.95 7.02
N TRP A 131 12.97 5.39 7.94
CA TRP A 131 12.56 5.14 9.31
C TRP A 131 13.30 6.07 10.26
N TYR A 132 12.68 6.41 11.37
CA TYR A 132 13.37 7.03 12.47
C TYR A 132 13.05 6.29 13.78
N PHE A 133 14.01 6.27 14.70
CA PHE A 133 13.82 5.62 15.98
C PHE A 133 13.16 6.59 16.96
N ASP A 134 11.90 6.32 17.30
CA ASP A 134 11.19 7.09 18.32
C ASP A 134 11.56 6.61 19.72
N LYS A 135 12.33 7.44 20.42
CA LYS A 135 12.81 7.12 21.78
C LYS A 135 11.67 7.04 22.81
N THR A 136 10.59 7.77 22.59
CA THR A 136 9.43 7.78 23.50
C THR A 136 8.67 6.46 23.39
N MET A 137 8.49 5.99 22.18
CA MET A 137 7.79 4.74 21.89
C MET A 137 8.74 3.54 21.90
N ASN A 138 10.05 3.77 21.99
CA ASN A 138 11.11 2.75 21.91
C ASN A 138 10.97 1.83 20.70
N ARG A 139 10.70 2.41 19.54
CA ARG A 139 10.49 1.66 18.30
C ARG A 139 10.81 2.48 17.07
N TRP A 140 11.03 1.78 15.97
CA TRP A 140 11.12 2.40 14.66
C TRP A 140 9.73 2.77 14.14
N ILE A 141 9.61 3.96 13.54
CA ILE A 141 8.40 4.43 12.87
C ILE A 141 8.75 5.01 11.51
N GLU A 142 7.85 4.83 10.58
CA GLU A 142 7.98 5.35 9.23
C GLU A 142 7.90 6.88 9.24
N ARG A 143 8.84 7.51 8.56
CA ARG A 143 8.86 8.94 8.36
C ARG A 143 8.53 9.35 6.94
N ARG A 144 9.02 8.59 5.97
CA ARG A 144 8.81 8.84 4.55
C ARG A 144 8.67 7.52 3.82
N TYR A 145 7.75 7.50 2.90
CA TYR A 145 7.54 6.42 1.99
C TYR A 145 7.58 6.94 0.56
N HIS A 146 8.36 6.30 -0.29
CA HIS A 146 8.41 6.59 -1.72
C HIS A 146 8.23 5.31 -2.49
N ALA A 147 7.13 5.19 -3.22
CA ALA A 147 6.87 4.07 -4.10
C ALA A 147 6.95 4.47 -5.56
N SER A 148 7.40 3.54 -6.37
CA SER A 148 7.33 3.60 -7.81
C SER A 148 6.88 2.26 -8.36
N LEU A 149 6.09 2.31 -9.40
CA LEU A 149 5.75 1.12 -10.16
C LEU A 149 6.81 0.89 -11.25
N GLN A 150 7.10 -0.39 -11.48
CA GLN A 150 7.97 -0.80 -12.57
C GLN A 150 7.16 -1.68 -13.52
N GLY A 151 7.15 -1.33 -14.81
CA GLY A 151 6.50 -2.10 -15.87
C GLY A 151 5.30 -1.42 -16.50
N ASP A 152 4.70 -2.11 -17.46
CA ASP A 152 3.53 -1.61 -18.19
C ASP A 152 2.29 -1.58 -17.28
N PHE A 153 1.78 -0.39 -17.07
CA PHE A 153 0.55 -0.14 -16.34
C PHE A 153 -0.67 -0.47 -17.21
N GLY A 154 -0.89 -1.72 -17.43
CA GLY A 154 -2.12 -2.17 -18.03
C GLY A 154 -3.08 -2.66 -16.95
N ILE A 155 -3.81 -1.77 -16.27
CA ILE A 155 -5.06 -2.26 -15.67
C ILE A 155 -5.86 -2.83 -16.83
N PRO A 156 -6.20 -4.14 -16.83
CA PRO A 156 -6.92 -4.74 -17.93
C PRO A 156 -8.14 -3.88 -18.27
N ILE A 157 -8.37 -3.64 -19.54
CA ILE A 157 -9.54 -2.86 -20.01
C ILE A 157 -10.83 -3.38 -19.37
N SER A 158 -10.91 -4.69 -19.16
CA SER A 158 -12.00 -5.35 -18.45
C SER A 158 -12.19 -4.84 -17.01
N PHE A 159 -11.12 -4.54 -16.27
CA PHE A 159 -11.21 -3.99 -14.92
C PHE A 159 -11.59 -2.51 -14.94
N LYS A 160 -10.97 -1.72 -15.84
CA LYS A 160 -11.36 -0.31 -16.04
C LYS A 160 -12.84 -0.18 -16.39
N PHE A 161 -13.36 -1.12 -17.14
CA PHE A 161 -14.77 -1.15 -17.52
C PHE A 161 -15.64 -1.61 -16.34
N ARG A 162 -15.29 -2.71 -15.66
CA ARG A 162 -16.03 -3.25 -14.49
C ARG A 162 -16.06 -2.29 -13.31
N SER A 163 -14.97 -1.59 -13.01
CA SER A 163 -14.93 -0.62 -11.92
C SER A 163 -15.77 0.63 -12.19
N LYS A 164 -16.04 0.94 -13.46
CA LYS A 164 -16.91 2.04 -13.87
C LYS A 164 -18.39 1.66 -13.99
N ILE A 165 -18.71 0.37 -14.06
CA ILE A 165 -20.10 -0.10 -14.18
C ILE A 165 -20.99 0.40 -13.03
N PRO A 166 -20.61 0.36 -11.75
CA PRO A 166 -21.44 0.90 -10.67
C PRO A 166 -21.68 2.39 -10.80
N VAL A 167 -20.68 3.15 -11.26
CA VAL A 167 -20.79 4.60 -11.47
C VAL A 167 -21.69 4.88 -12.67
N ILE A 168 -21.51 4.15 -13.77
CA ILE A 168 -22.36 4.26 -14.98
C ILE A 168 -23.80 3.87 -14.64
N TRP A 169 -24.01 2.80 -13.89
CA TRP A 169 -25.35 2.40 -13.42
C TRP A 169 -26.00 3.43 -12.52
N SER A 170 -25.27 4.04 -11.59
CA SER A 170 -25.82 5.10 -10.72
C SER A 170 -26.21 6.34 -11.53
N VAL A 171 -25.39 6.73 -12.50
CA VAL A 171 -25.69 7.87 -13.39
C VAL A 171 -26.89 7.57 -14.30
N LEU A 172 -26.95 6.38 -14.88
CA LEU A 172 -28.09 5.95 -15.70
C LEU A 172 -29.37 5.83 -14.89
N LYS A 173 -29.30 5.26 -13.69
CA LYS A 173 -30.44 5.15 -12.77
C LYS A 173 -30.97 6.50 -12.36
N ASN A 174 -30.11 7.46 -12.05
CA ASN A 174 -30.50 8.81 -11.72
C ASN A 174 -31.12 9.57 -12.91
N LYS A 175 -30.60 9.36 -14.13
CA LYS A 175 -31.19 9.92 -15.35
C LYS A 175 -32.55 9.30 -15.71
N LEU A 176 -32.72 8.00 -15.49
CA LEU A 176 -33.98 7.29 -15.79
C LEU A 176 -35.07 7.53 -14.75
N LEU A 177 -34.69 7.84 -13.51
CA LEU A 177 -35.62 8.08 -12.40
C LEU A 177 -35.89 9.56 -12.15
N GLY A 178 -35.38 10.46 -13.00
CA GLY A 178 -35.67 11.90 -12.94
C GLY A 178 -35.19 12.57 -11.63
N LYS A 179 -34.12 12.06 -11.04
CA LYS A 179 -33.50 12.64 -9.83
C LYS A 179 -32.17 13.26 -10.16
#